data_6f074a401a7fd02ae4e6c458038bcb74
#
_entry.id   6f074a401a7fd02ae4e6c458038bcb74
#
_cell.length_a   1.000
_cell.length_b   1.000
_cell.length_c   1.000
_cell.angle_alpha   90.00
_cell.angle_beta   90.00
_cell.angle_gamma   90.00
#
_symmetry.space_group_name_H-M   'P 1'
#
loop_
_entity.id
_entity.type
_entity.pdbx_description
1 polymer ?
#
loop_
_entity_poly.entity_id
_entity_poly.type
_entity_poly.pdbx_seq_one_letter_code
_entity_poly.pdbx_strand_id
1 'polypeptide(L)' 'MGAKILIADDESDIVSMLGSFFESKGFRVLPASNGAEALKQVEKQPDIILLDINMPGTDGLEV' A
#
# COMPACT_ATOMS: atom_id res chain seq x y z
N MET A 1 -8.51 9.97 -14.37
CA MET A 1 -8.09 10.27 -13.08
C MET A 1 -8.54 9.23 -12.14
N GLY A 2 -7.71 8.41 -11.69
CA GLY A 2 -8.08 7.39 -10.77
C GLY A 2 -7.81 7.79 -9.34
N ALA A 3 -8.48 7.15 -8.41
CA ALA A 3 -8.15 7.27 -7.03
C ALA A 3 -6.76 6.66 -6.80
N LYS A 4 -6.09 7.10 -5.75
CA LYS A 4 -4.80 6.55 -5.36
C LYS A 4 -5.01 5.55 -4.24
N ILE A 5 -4.36 4.38 -4.37
CA ILE A 5 -4.43 3.36 -3.35
C ILE A 5 -3.01 3.01 -2.91
N LEU A 6 -2.77 3.10 -1.62
CA LEU A 6 -1.51 2.69 -1.03
C LEU A 6 -1.64 1.22 -0.63
N ILE A 7 -0.74 0.40 -1.13
CA ILE A 7 -0.71 -1.03 -0.80
C ILE A 7 0.59 -1.31 -0.08
N ALA A 8 0.50 -1.65 1.20
CA ALA A 8 1.66 -1.89 2.04
C ALA A 8 1.65 -3.32 2.55
N ASP A 9 2.69 -4.08 2.20
CA ASP A 9 2.83 -5.47 2.59
C ASP A 9 4.31 -5.82 2.54
N ASP A 10 4.77 -6.67 3.44
CA ASP A 10 6.18 -7.05 3.46
C ASP A 10 6.50 -8.09 2.39
N GLU A 11 5.50 -8.64 1.71
CA GLU A 11 5.72 -9.57 0.62
C GLU A 11 5.54 -8.85 -0.71
N SER A 12 6.64 -8.66 -1.43
CA SER A 12 6.58 -7.90 -2.68
C SER A 12 5.70 -8.56 -3.73
N ASP A 13 5.60 -9.90 -3.71
CA ASP A 13 4.72 -10.59 -4.65
C ASP A 13 3.26 -10.22 -4.44
N ILE A 14 2.86 -10.07 -3.19
CA ILE A 14 1.50 -9.68 -2.85
C ILE A 14 1.25 -8.24 -3.31
N VAL A 15 2.21 -7.35 -3.05
CA VAL A 15 2.09 -5.96 -3.47
C VAL A 15 1.96 -5.88 -5.00
N SER A 16 2.77 -6.64 -5.72
CA SER A 16 2.70 -6.65 -7.18
C SER A 16 1.37 -7.17 -7.68
N MET A 17 0.88 -8.24 -7.09
CA MET A 17 -0.37 -8.85 -7.51
C MET A 17 -1.54 -7.89 -7.27
N LEU A 18 -1.63 -7.33 -6.08
CA LEU A 18 -2.70 -6.39 -5.75
C LEU A 18 -2.57 -5.12 -6.56
N GLY A 19 -1.34 -4.66 -6.77
CA GLY A 19 -1.11 -3.47 -7.59
C GLY A 19 -1.63 -3.64 -9.00
N SER A 20 -1.32 -4.77 -9.61
CA SER A 20 -1.81 -5.05 -10.97
C SER A 20 -3.33 -5.08 -11.01
N PHE A 21 -3.93 -5.72 -10.00
CA PHE A 21 -5.37 -5.80 -9.93
C PHE A 21 -6.01 -4.42 -9.86
N PHE A 22 -5.51 -3.57 -8.96
CA PHE A 22 -6.11 -2.25 -8.78
C PHE A 22 -5.81 -1.33 -9.96
N GLU A 23 -4.64 -1.47 -10.59
CA GLU A 23 -4.36 -0.70 -11.78
C GLU A 23 -5.34 -1.03 -12.89
N SER A 24 -5.71 -2.31 -13.00
CA SER A 24 -6.68 -2.71 -14.01
C SER A 24 -8.07 -2.14 -13.74
N LYS A 25 -8.31 -1.70 -12.51
CA LYS A 25 -9.58 -1.08 -12.13
C LYS A 25 -9.53 0.45 -12.22
N GLY A 26 -8.41 1.00 -12.67
CA GLY A 26 -8.28 2.44 -12.83
C GLY A 26 -7.66 3.16 -11.66
N PHE A 27 -7.16 2.43 -10.65
CA PHE A 27 -6.49 3.06 -9.52
C PHE A 27 -5.04 3.38 -9.84
N ARG A 28 -4.54 4.42 -9.20
CA ARG A 28 -3.11 4.69 -9.19
C ARG A 28 -2.55 4.01 -7.95
N VAL A 29 -1.56 3.14 -8.13
CA VAL A 29 -1.06 2.31 -7.04
C VAL A 29 0.22 2.90 -6.47
N LEU A 30 0.27 3.00 -5.14
CA LEU A 30 1.45 3.44 -4.40
C LEU A 30 1.94 2.25 -3.58
N PRO A 31 2.97 1.56 -4.06
CA PRO A 31 3.43 0.36 -3.35
C PRO A 31 4.37 0.70 -2.20
N ALA A 32 4.31 -0.11 -1.16
CA ALA A 32 5.24 -0.01 -0.04
C ALA A 32 5.51 -1.41 0.49
N SER A 33 6.78 -1.70 0.80
CA SER A 33 7.14 -3.02 1.28
C SER A 33 7.50 -3.03 2.76
N ASN A 34 7.40 -1.90 3.43
CA ASN A 34 7.61 -1.82 4.87
C ASN A 34 6.98 -0.55 5.39
N GLY A 35 7.02 -0.38 6.73
CA GLY A 35 6.40 0.76 7.37
C GLY A 35 6.98 2.10 6.97
N ALA A 36 8.31 2.15 6.79
CA ALA A 36 8.95 3.40 6.40
C ALA A 36 8.50 3.84 5.01
N GLU A 37 8.41 2.88 4.08
CA GLU A 37 7.92 3.20 2.74
C GLU A 37 6.46 3.60 2.76
N ALA A 38 5.66 2.94 3.60
CA ALA A 38 4.26 3.28 3.71
C ALA A 38 4.10 4.73 4.17
N LEU A 39 4.89 5.15 5.14
CA LEU A 39 4.83 6.53 5.63
C LEU A 39 5.20 7.52 4.54
N LYS A 40 6.19 7.20 3.72
CA LYS A 40 6.54 8.07 2.60
C LYS A 40 5.41 8.17 1.59
N GLN A 41 4.76 7.05 1.31
CA GLN A 41 3.70 7.04 0.32
C GLN A 41 2.45 7.77 0.81
N VAL A 42 2.24 7.80 2.13
CA VAL A 42 1.11 8.53 2.69
C VAL A 42 1.19 10.01 2.35
N GLU A 43 2.40 10.54 2.18
CA GLU A 43 2.56 11.94 1.81
C GLU A 43 1.97 12.26 0.44
N LYS A 44 1.76 11.25 -0.38
CA LYS A 44 1.12 11.44 -1.68
C LYS A 44 -0.41 11.46 -1.59
N GLN A 45 -0.93 11.40 -0.38
CA GLN A 45 -2.35 11.54 -0.09
C GLN A 45 -3.20 10.47 -0.79
N PRO A 46 -2.96 9.20 -0.47
CA PRO A 46 -3.78 8.14 -1.06
C PRO A 46 -5.22 8.25 -0.56
N ASP A 47 -6.14 7.84 -1.40
CA ASP A 47 -7.56 7.82 -1.05
C ASP A 47 -7.92 6.57 -0.27
N ILE A 48 -7.18 5.50 -0.48
CA ILE A 48 -7.41 4.21 0.16
C ILE A 48 -6.07 3.66 0.61
N ILE A 49 -6.04 3.01 1.77
CA ILE A 49 -4.83 2.38 2.28
C ILE A 49 -5.14 0.93 2.62
N LEU A 50 -4.41 0.01 1.99
CA LEU A 50 -4.44 -1.40 2.35
C LEU A 50 -3.15 -1.72 3.08
N LEU A 51 -3.25 -2.04 4.36
CA LEU A 51 -2.09 -2.23 5.20
C LEU A 51 -2.08 -3.65 5.75
N ASP A 52 -0.95 -4.35 5.55
CA ASP A 52 -0.76 -5.68 6.12
C ASP A 52 -0.37 -5.54 7.58
N ILE A 53 -1.16 -6.09 8.47
CA ILE A 53 -0.95 -5.98 9.91
C ILE A 53 0.28 -6.75 10.39
N ASN A 54 0.83 -7.62 9.55
CA ASN A 54 2.02 -8.39 9.91
C ASN A 54 3.32 -7.75 9.46
N MET A 55 3.25 -6.55 8.92
CA MET A 55 4.43 -5.91 8.36
C MET A 55 5.43 -5.55 9.45
N PRO A 56 6.72 -5.93 9.31
CA PRO A 56 7.74 -5.61 10.31
C PRO A 56 7.88 -4.10 10.50
N GLY A 57 8.10 -3.68 11.72
CA GLY A 57 8.30 -2.27 12.02
C GLY A 57 7.02 -1.47 12.10
N THR A 58 5.90 -2.14 11.90
CA THR A 58 4.59 -1.51 12.01
C THR A 58 3.76 -2.37 12.96
N ASP A 59 3.28 -1.80 14.01
CA ASP A 59 2.37 -2.51 14.89
C ASP A 59 0.97 -2.27 14.36
N GLY A 60 0.44 -3.25 13.67
CA GLY A 60 -0.87 -3.11 13.05
C GLY A 60 -1.97 -2.79 14.03
N LEU A 61 -1.79 -3.18 15.27
CA LEU A 61 -2.80 -2.91 16.27
C LEU A 61 -2.85 -1.44 16.66
N GLU A 62 -1.80 -0.72 16.36
CA GLU A 62 -1.73 0.70 16.64
C GLU A 62 -2.41 1.54 15.58
N VAL A 63 -2.73 0.94 14.47
CA VAL A 63 -3.31 1.66 13.34
C VAL A 63 -4.82 1.87 13.43
#